data_2289dc3f3a01599bdaed7da99544d641
#
_entry.id   2289dc3f3a01599bdaed7da99544d641
#
_cell.length_a   1.000
_cell.length_b   1.000
_cell.length_c   1.000
_cell.angle_alpha   90.00
_cell.angle_beta   90.00
_cell.angle_gamma   90.00
#
_symmetry.space_group_name_H-M   'P 1'
#
loop_
_entity.id
_entity.type
_entity.pdbx_description
1 polymer ?
#
loop_
_entity_poly.entity_id
_entity_poly.type
_entity_poly.pdbx_seq_one_letter_code
_entity_poly.pdbx_strand_id
1 'polypeptide(L)'
;MRKTAWALCGALFLMAASGLAGDQPRIGPPPLRTEAPTLQPTPVHVWVPGYWKWAGVNYEWIEGRWVKAKKGRIWVPGTWEQVGSRWAWKPGKWAKPGYDKPKPDKHKPKPPKNRK
;
A
#
# COMPACT_ATOMS: atom_id res chain seq x y z
N MET A 1 -25.75 32.54 15.93
CA MET A 1 -26.10 31.51 16.61
C MET A 1 -26.09 30.21 16.00
N ARG A 2 -25.95 29.84 14.98
CA ARG A 2 -26.09 28.61 14.40
C ARG A 2 -24.90 28.11 13.90
N LYS A 3 -23.79 28.32 14.49
CA LYS A 3 -22.50 28.03 13.99
C LYS A 3 -21.94 26.72 14.42
N THR A 4 -22.68 25.98 15.17
CA THR A 4 -22.21 24.74 15.78
C THR A 4 -22.10 23.56 14.85
N ALA A 5 -22.61 23.64 13.66
CA ALA A 5 -22.58 22.53 12.71
C ALA A 5 -21.19 22.15 12.21
N TRP A 6 -20.24 23.02 12.35
CA TRP A 6 -18.90 22.81 11.81
C TRP A 6 -18.08 21.78 12.56
N ALA A 7 -18.30 21.67 13.84
CA ALA A 7 -17.52 20.73 14.65
C ALA A 7 -17.86 19.27 14.38
N LEU A 8 -19.02 18.99 13.86
CA LEU A 8 -19.47 17.63 13.66
C LEU A 8 -18.82 16.95 12.46
N CYS A 9 -18.43 17.71 11.47
CA CYS A 9 -17.81 17.13 10.28
C CYS A 9 -16.43 16.55 10.55
N GLY A 10 -15.69 17.15 11.43
CA GLY A 10 -14.36 16.63 11.77
C GLY A 10 -14.41 15.33 12.54
N ALA A 11 -15.37 15.18 13.41
CA ALA A 11 -15.53 13.97 14.19
C ALA A 11 -15.92 12.77 13.32
N LEU A 12 -16.76 12.97 12.36
CA LEU A 12 -17.15 11.91 11.43
C LEU A 12 -15.97 11.37 10.61
N PHE A 13 -15.10 12.24 10.20
CA PHE A 13 -13.93 11.85 9.44
C PHE A 13 -12.99 10.94 10.25
N LEU A 14 -12.79 11.26 11.51
CA LEU A 14 -11.95 10.46 12.40
C LEU A 14 -12.56 9.09 12.69
N MET A 15 -13.85 9.01 12.82
CA MET A 15 -14.53 7.74 13.06
C MET A 15 -14.43 6.80 11.86
N ALA A 16 -14.46 7.32 10.65
CA ALA A 16 -14.28 6.51 9.46
C ALA A 16 -12.90 5.84 9.42
N ALA A 17 -11.86 6.56 9.84
CA ALA A 17 -10.52 6.00 9.91
C ALA A 17 -10.41 4.90 10.98
N SER A 18 -11.06 5.07 12.11
CA SER A 18 -11.06 4.06 13.16
C SER A 18 -11.81 2.80 12.78
N GLY A 19 -12.90 2.91 12.04
CA GLY A 19 -13.66 1.77 11.58
C GLY A 19 -12.90 0.83 10.66
N LEU A 20 -11.95 1.35 9.87
CA LEU A 20 -11.17 0.55 8.95
C LEU A 20 -10.24 -0.44 9.65
N ALA A 21 -9.78 -0.13 10.84
CA ALA A 21 -8.84 -0.98 11.56
C ALA A 21 -9.47 -2.28 12.09
N GLY A 22 -10.80 -2.30 12.32
CA GLY A 22 -11.49 -3.45 12.87
C GLY A 22 -12.01 -4.46 11.86
N ASP A 23 -12.11 -4.08 10.59
CA ASP A 23 -12.81 -4.87 9.57
C ASP A 23 -11.86 -5.48 8.55
N GLN A 24 -10.91 -6.23 9.02
CA GLN A 24 -10.01 -6.95 8.12
C GLN A 24 -10.69 -8.21 7.57
N PRO A 25 -10.55 -8.47 6.26
CA PRO A 25 -11.18 -9.64 5.65
C PRO A 25 -10.57 -10.95 6.15
N ARG A 26 -11.39 -11.98 6.22
CA ARG A 26 -10.96 -13.34 6.56
C ARG A 26 -10.62 -14.16 5.32
N ILE A 27 -11.13 -13.75 4.18
CA ILE A 27 -10.87 -14.39 2.89
C ILE A 27 -9.86 -13.54 2.14
N GLY A 28 -8.86 -14.17 1.53
CA GLY A 28 -7.85 -13.48 0.77
C GLY A 28 -8.42 -12.77 -0.46
N PRO A 29 -7.70 -11.80 -1.01
CA PRO A 29 -8.15 -11.09 -2.19
C PRO A 29 -8.21 -12.02 -3.40
N PRO A 30 -9.09 -11.72 -4.37
CA PRO A 30 -9.09 -12.44 -5.65
C PRO A 30 -7.75 -12.24 -6.38
N PRO A 31 -7.45 -13.07 -7.39
CA PRO A 31 -6.28 -12.84 -8.24
C PRO A 31 -6.30 -11.45 -8.87
N LEU A 32 -5.12 -10.85 -9.02
CA LEU A 32 -5.00 -9.55 -9.67
C LEU A 32 -5.54 -9.62 -11.09
N ARG A 33 -6.28 -8.58 -11.47
CA ARG A 33 -6.77 -8.45 -12.84
C ARG A 33 -5.63 -8.04 -13.77
N THR A 34 -5.62 -8.62 -14.95
CA THR A 34 -4.72 -8.20 -16.01
C THR A 34 -5.23 -6.87 -16.57
N GLU A 35 -4.37 -5.85 -16.54
CA GLU A 35 -4.68 -4.55 -17.09
C GLU A 35 -3.76 -4.23 -18.26
N ALA A 36 -4.31 -3.60 -19.28
CA ALA A 36 -3.53 -2.99 -20.35
C ALA A 36 -3.40 -1.49 -20.01
N PRO A 37 -2.22 -0.99 -19.64
CA PRO A 37 -2.05 0.43 -19.42
C PRO A 37 -2.43 1.25 -20.66
N THR A 38 -3.06 2.38 -20.43
CA THR A 38 -3.31 3.36 -21.50
C THR A 38 -1.98 3.99 -21.92
N LEU A 39 -2.01 4.83 -22.93
CA LEU A 39 -0.80 5.53 -23.38
C LEU A 39 -0.23 6.37 -22.23
N GLN A 40 1.08 6.28 -22.07
CA GLN A 40 1.79 7.08 -21.10
C GLN A 40 1.63 8.58 -21.40
N PRO A 41 1.09 9.40 -20.48
CA PRO A 41 0.85 10.81 -20.77
C PRO A 41 2.12 11.61 -21.03
N THR A 42 3.15 11.37 -20.24
CA THR A 42 4.48 11.99 -20.40
C THR A 42 5.56 11.03 -19.89
N PRO A 43 6.85 11.23 -20.27
CA PRO A 43 7.93 10.36 -19.80
C PRO A 43 8.14 10.34 -18.28
N VAL A 44 7.61 11.32 -17.57
CA VAL A 44 7.73 11.39 -16.10
C VAL A 44 6.57 10.73 -15.36
N HIS A 45 5.62 10.16 -16.06
CA HIS A 45 4.54 9.41 -15.44
C HIS A 45 4.92 7.95 -15.26
N VAL A 46 4.46 7.38 -14.14
CA VAL A 46 4.67 5.98 -13.78
C VAL A 46 3.31 5.31 -13.65
N TRP A 47 3.20 4.09 -14.15
CA TRP A 47 1.99 3.30 -14.01
C TRP A 47 1.89 2.75 -12.59
N VAL A 48 0.79 3.07 -11.93
CA VAL A 48 0.41 2.47 -10.64
C VAL A 48 -0.61 1.38 -10.93
N PRO A 49 -0.25 0.11 -10.74
CA PRO A 49 -1.17 -1.00 -11.02
C PRO A 49 -2.42 -0.92 -10.17
N GLY A 50 -3.51 -1.47 -10.70
CA GLY A 50 -4.74 -1.65 -9.95
C GLY A 50 -4.57 -2.62 -8.79
N TYR A 51 -5.50 -2.59 -7.87
CA TYR A 51 -5.46 -3.43 -6.68
C TYR A 51 -6.86 -3.70 -6.14
N TRP A 52 -6.96 -4.70 -5.30
CA TRP A 52 -8.20 -4.99 -4.58
C TRP A 52 -8.26 -4.19 -3.29
N LYS A 53 -9.35 -3.45 -3.12
CA LYS A 53 -9.65 -2.70 -1.91
C LYS A 53 -10.74 -3.44 -1.12
N TRP A 54 -10.58 -3.53 0.18
CA TRP A 54 -11.62 -4.08 1.04
C TRP A 54 -12.65 -3.01 1.37
N ALA A 55 -13.91 -3.29 1.03
CA ALA A 55 -15.01 -2.36 1.23
C ALA A 55 -15.86 -2.68 2.46
N GLY A 56 -15.33 -3.48 3.39
CA GLY A 56 -16.02 -3.87 4.63
C GLY A 56 -16.78 -5.19 4.54
N VAL A 57 -17.29 -5.57 3.37
CA VAL A 57 -18.02 -6.80 3.13
C VAL A 57 -17.51 -7.59 1.93
N ASN A 58 -16.90 -6.90 0.96
CA ASN A 58 -16.35 -7.52 -0.23
C ASN A 58 -15.14 -6.74 -0.74
N TYR A 59 -14.42 -7.34 -1.67
CA TYR A 59 -13.33 -6.67 -2.38
C TYR A 59 -13.86 -5.91 -3.57
N GLU A 60 -13.35 -4.69 -3.77
CA GLU A 60 -13.62 -3.86 -4.94
C GLU A 60 -12.33 -3.64 -5.71
N TRP A 61 -12.40 -3.75 -7.05
CA TRP A 61 -11.26 -3.50 -7.89
C TRP A 61 -11.05 -2.01 -8.10
N ILE A 62 -9.85 -1.52 -7.80
CA ILE A 62 -9.43 -0.16 -8.11
C ILE A 62 -8.51 -0.23 -9.34
N GLU A 63 -8.92 0.43 -10.41
CA GLU A 63 -8.17 0.44 -11.64
C GLU A 63 -6.81 1.13 -11.51
N GLY A 64 -5.84 0.62 -12.26
CA GLY A 64 -4.53 1.26 -12.36
C GLY A 64 -4.62 2.63 -13.00
N ARG A 65 -3.61 3.44 -12.78
CA ARG A 65 -3.55 4.82 -13.28
C ARG A 65 -2.13 5.30 -13.47
N TRP A 66 -1.96 6.31 -14.29
CA TRP A 66 -0.71 7.02 -14.41
C TRP A 66 -0.61 8.10 -13.34
N VAL A 67 0.53 8.16 -12.66
CA VAL A 67 0.82 9.21 -11.68
C VAL A 67 2.16 9.83 -12.00
N LYS A 68 2.31 11.11 -11.67
CA LYS A 68 3.58 11.80 -11.86
C LYS A 68 4.62 11.23 -10.89
N ALA A 69 5.75 10.80 -11.43
CA ALA A 69 6.82 10.20 -10.64
C ALA A 69 7.38 11.21 -9.62
N LYS A 70 7.74 10.71 -8.45
CA LYS A 70 8.51 11.49 -7.48
C LYS A 70 9.99 11.36 -7.80
N LYS A 71 10.67 12.50 -7.85
CA LYS A 71 12.09 12.57 -8.20
C LYS A 71 12.94 11.67 -7.31
N GLY A 72 13.75 10.81 -7.94
CA GLY A 72 14.63 9.89 -7.22
C GLY A 72 13.91 8.79 -6.47
N ARG A 73 12.68 8.49 -6.81
CA ARG A 73 11.86 7.46 -6.16
C ARG A 73 11.25 6.51 -7.18
N ILE A 74 10.98 5.30 -6.74
CA ILE A 74 10.22 4.31 -7.50
C ILE A 74 8.93 3.99 -6.76
N TRP A 75 7.90 3.61 -7.51
CA TRP A 75 6.65 3.17 -6.91
C TRP A 75 6.74 1.70 -6.53
N VAL A 76 6.45 1.40 -5.26
CA VAL A 76 6.31 0.03 -4.75
C VAL A 76 4.82 -0.23 -4.56
N PRO A 77 4.22 -1.14 -5.34
CA PRO A 77 2.80 -1.44 -5.21
C PRO A 77 2.44 -1.98 -3.83
N GLY A 78 1.21 -1.69 -3.40
CA GLY A 78 0.69 -2.29 -2.19
C GLY A 78 0.42 -3.77 -2.35
N THR A 79 0.36 -4.49 -1.25
CA THR A 79 0.11 -5.93 -1.21
C THR A 79 -0.82 -6.29 -0.07
N TRP A 80 -1.49 -7.42 -0.22
CA TRP A 80 -2.23 -8.04 0.87
C TRP A 80 -1.35 -9.11 1.53
N GLU A 81 -1.31 -9.08 2.86
CA GLU A 81 -0.57 -10.05 3.65
C GLU A 81 -1.51 -10.78 4.61
N GLN A 82 -1.34 -12.09 4.72
CA GLN A 82 -2.07 -12.87 5.70
C GLN A 82 -1.42 -12.73 7.07
N VAL A 83 -2.20 -12.29 8.04
CA VAL A 83 -1.77 -12.12 9.43
C VAL A 83 -2.73 -12.92 10.30
N GLY A 84 -2.30 -14.09 10.75
CA GLY A 84 -3.18 -15.01 11.48
C GLY A 84 -4.35 -15.48 10.61
N SER A 85 -5.57 -15.31 11.08
CA SER A 85 -6.78 -15.69 10.35
C SER A 85 -7.36 -14.57 9.48
N ARG A 86 -6.63 -13.45 9.34
CA ARG A 86 -7.11 -12.28 8.62
C ARG A 86 -6.09 -11.81 7.61
N TRP A 87 -6.55 -10.96 6.69
CA TRP A 87 -5.72 -10.34 5.68
C TRP A 87 -5.58 -8.84 5.97
N ALA A 88 -4.36 -8.35 5.88
CA ALA A 88 -4.04 -6.95 6.11
C ALA A 88 -3.52 -6.30 4.82
N TRP A 89 -4.00 -5.12 4.51
CA TRP A 89 -3.53 -4.33 3.38
C TRP A 89 -2.27 -3.55 3.77
N LYS A 90 -1.24 -3.72 2.97
CA LYS A 90 -0.02 -2.96 3.06
C LYS A 90 0.02 -1.96 1.92
N PRO A 91 -0.16 -0.66 2.17
CA PRO A 91 -0.26 0.34 1.11
C PRO A 91 1.00 0.43 0.28
N GLY A 92 0.84 0.77 -1.00
CA GLY A 92 1.96 1.13 -1.86
C GLY A 92 2.66 2.41 -1.38
N LYS A 93 3.88 2.58 -1.79
CA LYS A 93 4.69 3.73 -1.37
C LYS A 93 5.75 4.10 -2.40
N TRP A 94 6.23 5.32 -2.32
CA TRP A 94 7.41 5.76 -3.03
C TRP A 94 8.65 5.40 -2.21
N ALA A 95 9.60 4.72 -2.84
CA ALA A 95 10.82 4.26 -2.19
C ALA A 95 12.05 4.66 -2.98
N LYS A 96 13.18 4.73 -2.30
CA LYS A 96 14.47 4.92 -2.98
C LYS A 96 14.84 3.69 -3.78
N PRO A 97 15.49 3.81 -4.94
CA PRO A 97 15.97 2.65 -5.69
C PRO A 97 16.86 1.78 -4.81
N GLY A 98 16.71 0.45 -4.95
CA GLY A 98 17.47 -0.50 -4.15
C GLY A 98 16.87 -0.83 -2.78
N TYR A 99 15.67 -0.38 -2.51
CA TYR A 99 14.94 -0.66 -1.25
C TYR A 99 14.69 -2.15 -1.02
N ASP A 100 14.62 -2.93 -2.09
CA ASP A 100 14.34 -4.37 -2.03
C ASP A 100 15.54 -5.24 -1.65
N LYS A 101 16.66 -4.65 -1.33
CA LYS A 101 17.76 -5.43 -0.77
C LYS A 101 17.36 -5.89 0.63
N PRO A 102 17.26 -7.20 0.85
CA PRO A 102 16.99 -7.69 2.20
C PRO A 102 18.06 -7.12 3.13
N LYS A 103 17.60 -6.57 4.24
CA LYS A 103 18.55 -6.09 5.26
C LYS A 103 19.43 -7.27 5.65
N PRO A 104 20.74 -7.06 5.67
CA PRO A 104 21.63 -8.13 6.11
C PRO A 104 21.19 -8.60 7.50
N ASP A 105 21.06 -9.90 7.61
CA ASP A 105 20.62 -10.53 8.84
C ASP A 105 21.58 -10.16 9.97
N LYS A 106 21.11 -9.37 10.92
CA LYS A 106 21.93 -8.91 12.05
C LYS A 106 22.39 -10.08 12.95
N HIS A 107 21.84 -11.26 12.72
CA HIS A 107 22.13 -12.45 13.48
C HIS A 107 23.11 -13.41 12.80
N LYS A 108 23.58 -13.08 11.60
CA LYS A 108 24.63 -13.91 10.99
C LYS A 108 25.94 -13.71 11.74
N PRO A 109 26.53 -14.77 12.31
CA PRO A 109 27.84 -14.67 12.98
C PRO A 109 28.89 -14.19 11.97
N LYS A 110 29.69 -13.24 12.39
CA LYS A 110 30.78 -12.74 11.56
C LYS A 110 31.74 -13.89 11.26
N PRO A 111 32.21 -14.03 10.00
CA PRO A 111 33.19 -15.02 9.69
C PRO A 111 34.47 -14.80 10.55
N PRO A 112 35.15 -15.88 10.96
CA PRO A 112 36.34 -15.75 11.77
C PRO A 112 37.40 -14.92 11.06
N LYS A 113 37.95 -13.96 11.77
CA LYS A 113 39.08 -13.18 11.24
C LYS A 113 40.26 -14.10 11.10
N ASN A 114 40.69 -14.36 9.86
CA ASN A 114 41.96 -15.06 9.64
C ASN A 114 43.09 -14.23 10.26
N ARG A 115 43.62 -14.71 11.37
CA ARG A 115 44.89 -14.22 11.88
C ARG A 115 45.98 -14.83 11.02
N LYS A 116 46.68 -13.98 10.28
CA LYS A 116 47.97 -14.37 9.71
C LYS A 116 49.02 -14.42 10.81
#